data_221ff63fbf37c9f8268ab44e84e52871
#
_entry.id   221ff63fbf37c9f8268ab44e84e52871
#
_cell.length_a   1.000
_cell.length_b   1.000
_cell.length_c   1.000
_cell.angle_alpha   90.00
_cell.angle_beta   90.00
_cell.angle_gamma   90.00
#
_symmetry.space_group_name_H-M   'P 1'
#
loop_
_entity.id
_entity.type
_entity.pdbx_description
1 polymer ?
#
loop_
_entity_poly.entity_id
_entity_poly.type
_entity_poly.pdbx_seq_one_letter_code
_entity_poly.pdbx_strand_id
1 'polypeptide(L)'
;MSIQFSLSELTVNPGGGYTLKFVGLQNFIYAFRVHGTFNQVLTTSVGNMLIDVPLITFFSLFMAILLNKKFKGRTLVRAIFFLPVILNSGAIMDAMDLARTMMSGGISNASADLAEAVSGSGVGLEYYFQMFGDLGMPVIVIEYISGAVNRISDIINASGVQIIIFIAALQSIPGSMYEVAKIEGATGYETFWKVTFPMVLPHIITNVVYTVVDSFAESNVVDLAYKTAFTDNNYGLSSVMSLVSTVVTCLILILVCRFIQKRTFYYN
;
A
#
# COMPACT_ATOMS: atom_id res chain seq x y z
N MET A 1 15.18 -7.17 20.08
CA MET A 1 14.75 -8.57 19.87
C MET A 1 14.99 -9.03 18.43
N SER A 2 14.47 -8.39 17.38
CA SER A 2 14.63 -8.85 15.99
C SER A 2 16.11 -9.04 15.54
N ILE A 3 17.02 -8.13 15.94
CA ILE A 3 18.46 -8.27 15.64
C ILE A 3 19.06 -9.51 16.35
N GLN A 4 18.64 -9.80 17.55
CA GLN A 4 19.08 -10.97 18.29
C GLN A 4 18.60 -12.27 17.65
N PHE A 5 17.34 -12.30 17.22
CA PHE A 5 16.76 -13.46 16.52
C PHE A 5 17.39 -13.67 15.14
N SER A 6 17.71 -12.60 14.40
CA SER A 6 18.36 -12.71 13.09
C SER A 6 19.77 -13.35 13.16
N LEU A 7 20.45 -13.20 14.27
CA LEU A 7 21.80 -13.76 14.52
C LEU A 7 21.77 -15.11 15.27
N SER A 8 20.59 -15.62 15.60
CA SER A 8 20.40 -16.83 16.39
C SER A 8 19.44 -17.79 15.70
N GLU A 9 19.61 -19.07 15.98
CA GLU A 9 18.63 -20.11 15.69
C GLU A 9 17.71 -20.23 16.92
N LEU A 10 16.42 -20.04 16.72
CA LEU A 10 15.41 -20.13 17.76
C LEU A 10 14.72 -21.49 17.70
N THR A 11 14.81 -22.24 18.78
CA THR A 11 14.09 -23.51 18.96
C THR A 11 13.08 -23.37 20.08
N VAL A 12 11.82 -23.71 19.77
CA VAL A 12 10.73 -23.70 20.75
C VAL A 12 10.76 -25.00 21.54
N ASN A 13 10.74 -24.91 22.87
CA ASN A 13 10.76 -26.08 23.73
C ASN A 13 9.34 -26.63 23.98
N PRO A 14 9.14 -27.95 23.91
CA PRO A 14 7.80 -28.55 24.16
C PRO A 14 7.25 -28.29 25.56
N GLY A 15 8.12 -27.96 26.53
CA GLY A 15 7.75 -27.62 27.91
C GLY A 15 7.47 -26.13 28.17
N GLY A 16 7.42 -25.32 27.11
CA GLY A 16 7.30 -23.86 27.19
C GLY A 16 8.66 -23.14 27.17
N GLY A 17 8.66 -21.93 26.61
CA GLY A 17 9.85 -21.13 26.41
C GLY A 17 10.61 -21.45 25.10
N TYR A 18 11.72 -20.76 24.89
CA TYR A 18 12.57 -20.93 23.71
C TYR A 18 14.03 -20.92 24.08
N THR A 19 14.85 -21.60 23.27
CA THR A 19 16.31 -21.51 23.37
C THR A 19 16.87 -20.80 22.15
N LEU A 20 17.88 -19.95 22.39
CA LEU A 20 18.58 -19.22 21.36
C LEU A 20 20.01 -19.77 21.25
N LYS A 21 20.36 -20.27 20.09
CA LYS A 21 21.71 -20.66 19.74
C LYS A 21 22.30 -19.64 18.78
N PHE A 22 23.36 -18.96 19.16
CA PHE A 22 23.99 -17.98 18.31
C PHE A 22 24.63 -18.65 17.09
N VAL A 23 24.21 -18.25 15.88
CA VAL A 23 24.68 -18.78 14.59
C VAL A 23 25.33 -17.71 13.72
N GLY A 24 25.47 -16.49 14.23
CA GLY A 24 26.09 -15.37 13.51
C GLY A 24 25.31 -15.00 12.24
N LEU A 25 26.01 -14.84 11.12
CA LEU A 25 25.43 -14.41 9.84
C LEU A 25 24.83 -15.55 8.98
N GLN A 26 24.69 -16.76 9.51
CA GLN A 26 24.20 -17.91 8.73
C GLN A 26 22.78 -17.67 8.18
N ASN A 27 21.89 -17.09 8.98
CA ASN A 27 20.53 -16.77 8.53
C ASN A 27 20.53 -15.74 7.38
N PHE A 28 21.46 -14.78 7.38
CA PHE A 28 21.62 -13.82 6.28
C PHE A 28 22.12 -14.50 5.01
N ILE A 29 23.14 -15.36 5.13
CA ILE A 29 23.68 -16.12 3.99
C ILE A 29 22.58 -17.02 3.42
N TYR A 30 21.80 -17.66 4.27
CA TYR A 30 20.69 -18.50 3.85
C TYR A 30 19.62 -17.69 3.12
N ALA A 31 19.18 -16.55 3.65
CA ALA A 31 18.18 -15.67 3.04
C ALA A 31 18.58 -15.22 1.63
N PHE A 32 19.84 -14.83 1.43
CA PHE A 32 20.32 -14.29 0.16
C PHE A 32 20.81 -15.32 -0.85
N ARG A 33 21.33 -16.47 -0.40
CA ARG A 33 21.98 -17.45 -1.29
C ARG A 33 21.20 -18.75 -1.46
N VAL A 34 20.46 -19.16 -0.44
CA VAL A 34 19.79 -20.47 -0.42
C VAL A 34 18.28 -20.33 -0.61
N HIS A 35 17.67 -19.29 -0.03
CA HIS A 35 16.24 -19.08 -0.15
C HIS A 35 15.90 -18.56 -1.55
N GLY A 36 15.36 -19.44 -2.41
CA GLY A 36 15.18 -19.19 -3.84
C GLY A 36 14.25 -18.04 -4.19
N THR A 37 13.28 -17.73 -3.33
CA THR A 37 12.23 -16.74 -3.62
C THR A 37 12.44 -15.37 -2.96
N PHE A 38 13.23 -15.28 -1.87
CA PHE A 38 13.35 -14.05 -1.10
C PHE A 38 13.87 -12.87 -1.93
N ASN A 39 14.97 -13.07 -2.67
CA ASN A 39 15.57 -12.02 -3.49
C ASN A 39 14.61 -11.54 -4.59
N GLN A 40 13.88 -12.47 -5.21
CA GLN A 40 12.91 -12.16 -6.24
C GLN A 40 11.75 -11.35 -5.66
N VAL A 41 11.18 -11.81 -4.55
CA VAL A 41 10.06 -11.13 -3.87
C VAL A 41 10.47 -9.75 -3.39
N LEU A 42 11.67 -9.62 -2.77
CA LEU A 42 12.20 -8.33 -2.33
C LEU A 42 12.36 -7.36 -3.51
N THR A 43 13.00 -7.81 -4.60
CA THR A 43 13.24 -6.95 -5.77
C THR A 43 11.93 -6.54 -6.45
N THR A 44 10.98 -7.46 -6.57
CA THR A 44 9.65 -7.18 -7.15
C THR A 44 8.86 -6.21 -6.26
N SER A 45 8.86 -6.42 -4.94
CA SER A 45 8.17 -5.52 -3.99
C SER A 45 8.75 -4.11 -4.02
N VAL A 46 10.07 -3.97 -4.05
CA VAL A 46 10.75 -2.66 -4.18
C VAL A 46 10.42 -2.02 -5.54
N GLY A 47 10.45 -2.80 -6.62
CA GLY A 47 10.11 -2.31 -7.95
C GLY A 47 8.68 -1.81 -8.05
N ASN A 48 7.73 -2.57 -7.53
CA ASN A 48 6.32 -2.17 -7.48
C ASN A 48 6.14 -0.90 -6.63
N MET A 49 6.72 -0.84 -5.45
CA MET A 49 6.65 0.33 -4.58
C MET A 49 7.18 1.61 -5.26
N LEU A 50 8.29 1.52 -6.00
CA LEU A 50 8.85 2.66 -6.73
C LEU A 50 7.92 3.21 -7.83
N ILE A 51 7.05 2.36 -8.39
CA ILE A 51 6.09 2.75 -9.42
C ILE A 51 4.77 3.18 -8.76
N ASP A 52 4.30 2.45 -7.75
CA ASP A 52 2.99 2.66 -7.14
C ASP A 52 2.95 3.92 -6.27
N VAL A 53 4.03 4.22 -5.54
CA VAL A 53 4.10 5.43 -4.69
C VAL A 53 3.88 6.72 -5.48
N PRO A 54 4.55 6.99 -6.62
CA PRO A 54 4.24 8.15 -7.45
C PRO A 54 2.81 8.14 -8.01
N LEU A 55 2.32 6.96 -8.43
CA LEU A 55 0.97 6.84 -9.00
C LEU A 55 -0.10 7.12 -7.94
N ILE A 56 0.00 6.52 -6.76
CA ILE A 56 -0.91 6.75 -5.63
C ILE A 56 -0.86 8.22 -5.21
N THR A 57 0.33 8.81 -5.10
CA THR A 57 0.49 10.22 -4.72
C THR A 57 -0.16 11.16 -5.74
N PHE A 58 0.08 10.92 -7.03
CA PHE A 58 -0.52 11.73 -8.11
C PHE A 58 -2.04 11.57 -8.16
N PHE A 59 -2.54 10.33 -8.11
CA PHE A 59 -3.97 10.04 -8.10
C PHE A 59 -4.65 10.68 -6.89
N SER A 60 -4.06 10.56 -5.71
CA SER A 60 -4.60 11.13 -4.46
C SER A 60 -4.66 12.66 -4.51
N LEU A 61 -3.63 13.32 -5.04
CA LEU A 61 -3.64 14.77 -5.22
C LEU A 61 -4.73 15.20 -6.22
N PHE A 62 -4.85 14.49 -7.34
CA PHE A 62 -5.87 14.76 -8.35
C PHE A 62 -7.29 14.62 -7.75
N MET A 63 -7.55 13.52 -7.04
CA MET A 63 -8.83 13.30 -6.38
C MET A 63 -9.10 14.32 -5.27
N ALA A 64 -8.10 14.68 -4.49
CA ALA A 64 -8.24 15.71 -3.46
C ALA A 64 -8.64 17.08 -4.05
N ILE A 65 -8.07 17.47 -5.18
CA ILE A 65 -8.42 18.71 -5.89
C ILE A 65 -9.88 18.66 -6.36
N LEU A 66 -10.33 17.54 -6.92
CA LEU A 66 -11.73 17.36 -7.33
C LEU A 66 -12.68 17.42 -6.13
N LEU A 67 -12.36 16.73 -5.04
CA LEU A 67 -13.16 16.63 -3.83
C LEU A 67 -13.13 17.91 -2.96
N ASN A 68 -12.13 18.78 -3.17
CA ASN A 68 -12.06 20.08 -2.50
C ASN A 68 -13.02 21.11 -3.09
N LYS A 69 -13.45 20.94 -4.33
CA LYS A 69 -14.45 21.83 -4.96
C LYS A 69 -15.80 21.72 -4.25
N LYS A 70 -16.54 22.83 -4.25
CA LYS A 70 -17.92 22.89 -3.69
C LYS A 70 -18.90 22.32 -4.71
N PHE A 71 -19.38 21.09 -4.50
CA PHE A 71 -20.44 20.46 -5.29
C PHE A 71 -21.42 19.72 -4.39
N LYS A 72 -22.66 19.50 -4.90
CA LYS A 72 -23.69 18.74 -4.17
C LYS A 72 -23.27 17.26 -4.10
N GLY A 73 -23.25 16.67 -2.90
CA GLY A 73 -22.85 15.26 -2.71
C GLY A 73 -21.38 15.02 -2.38
N ARG A 74 -20.57 16.07 -2.23
CA ARG A 74 -19.13 15.93 -1.90
C ARG A 74 -18.87 15.06 -0.66
N THR A 75 -19.74 15.12 0.35
CA THR A 75 -19.62 14.34 1.58
C THR A 75 -19.80 12.84 1.30
N LEU A 76 -20.76 12.49 0.46
CA LEU A 76 -21.00 11.11 0.05
C LEU A 76 -19.82 10.55 -0.75
N VAL A 77 -19.31 11.31 -1.71
CA VAL A 77 -18.14 10.87 -2.50
C VAL A 77 -16.90 10.70 -1.62
N ARG A 78 -16.67 11.60 -0.67
CA ARG A 78 -15.59 11.42 0.34
C ARG A 78 -15.81 10.15 1.14
N ALA A 79 -17.03 9.88 1.61
CA ALA A 79 -17.34 8.67 2.36
C ALA A 79 -17.04 7.39 1.55
N ILE A 80 -17.35 7.39 0.25
CA ILE A 80 -17.06 6.26 -0.66
C ILE A 80 -15.54 6.02 -0.77
N PHE A 81 -14.73 7.07 -0.91
CA PHE A 81 -13.26 6.93 -0.97
C PHE A 81 -12.63 6.54 0.38
N PHE A 82 -13.32 6.79 1.49
CA PHE A 82 -12.86 6.38 2.82
C PHE A 82 -13.31 4.96 3.20
N LEU A 83 -14.33 4.43 2.53
CA LEU A 83 -14.85 3.11 2.80
C LEU A 83 -13.78 2.00 2.70
N PRO A 84 -12.93 1.95 1.66
CA PRO A 84 -11.86 0.96 1.58
C PRO A 84 -10.88 1.02 2.76
N VAL A 85 -10.51 2.22 3.21
CA VAL A 85 -9.62 2.42 4.36
C VAL A 85 -10.22 1.85 5.65
N ILE A 86 -11.52 2.05 5.84
CA ILE A 86 -12.24 1.52 7.00
C ILE A 86 -12.35 -0.01 6.91
N LEU A 87 -12.66 -0.53 5.73
CA LEU A 87 -12.80 -1.98 5.51
C LEU A 87 -11.47 -2.73 5.63
N ASN A 88 -10.36 -2.14 5.18
CA ASN A 88 -9.02 -2.71 5.30
C ASN A 88 -8.41 -2.52 6.71
N SER A 89 -9.14 -1.90 7.64
CA SER A 89 -8.66 -1.85 9.02
C SER A 89 -8.59 -3.27 9.60
N GLY A 90 -7.44 -3.63 10.21
CA GLY A 90 -7.19 -4.98 10.73
C GLY A 90 -8.33 -5.54 11.60
N ALA A 91 -8.97 -4.67 12.40
CA ALA A 91 -10.11 -5.05 13.25
C ALA A 91 -11.32 -5.61 12.46
N ILE A 92 -11.58 -5.09 11.26
CA ILE A 92 -12.68 -5.60 10.41
C ILE A 92 -12.25 -6.87 9.70
N MET A 93 -11.00 -6.97 9.24
CA MET A 93 -10.44 -8.19 8.65
C MET A 93 -10.47 -9.33 9.66
N ASP A 94 -9.99 -9.11 10.88
CA ASP A 94 -10.03 -10.10 11.98
C ASP A 94 -11.47 -10.52 12.31
N ALA A 95 -12.43 -9.60 12.33
CA ALA A 95 -13.84 -9.89 12.55
C ALA A 95 -14.45 -10.70 11.39
N MET A 96 -14.06 -10.41 10.17
CA MET A 96 -14.50 -11.18 8.98
C MET A 96 -13.91 -12.58 8.97
N ASP A 97 -12.64 -12.76 9.32
CA ASP A 97 -11.99 -14.07 9.39
C ASP A 97 -12.56 -14.90 10.54
N LEU A 98 -12.88 -14.26 11.68
CA LEU A 98 -13.58 -14.91 12.77
C LEU A 98 -15.01 -15.34 12.34
N ALA A 99 -15.73 -14.48 11.63
CA ALA A 99 -17.04 -14.80 11.08
C ALA A 99 -16.97 -15.94 10.06
N ARG A 100 -15.95 -15.95 9.19
CA ARG A 100 -15.71 -17.06 8.24
C ARG A 100 -15.44 -18.38 8.94
N THR A 101 -14.58 -18.38 9.98
CA THR A 101 -14.28 -19.58 10.77
C THR A 101 -15.51 -20.10 11.53
N MET A 102 -16.36 -19.22 12.04
CA MET A 102 -17.62 -19.60 12.69
C MET A 102 -18.64 -20.14 11.69
N MET A 103 -18.69 -19.62 10.46
CA MET A 103 -19.61 -20.07 9.41
C MET A 103 -19.12 -21.35 8.73
N SER A 104 -17.81 -21.58 8.60
CA SER A 104 -17.24 -22.80 8.01
C SER A 104 -17.49 -24.04 8.85
N GLY A 105 -17.87 -23.89 10.12
CA GLY A 105 -18.31 -24.99 10.98
C GLY A 105 -19.72 -25.56 10.70
N GLY A 106 -20.48 -24.98 9.77
CA GLY A 106 -21.87 -25.38 9.59
C GLY A 106 -22.50 -25.38 8.19
N ILE A 107 -22.02 -24.64 7.19
CA ILE A 107 -22.64 -24.64 5.85
C ILE A 107 -21.57 -24.39 4.78
N SER A 108 -21.15 -25.44 4.10
CA SER A 108 -20.27 -25.43 2.96
C SER A 108 -20.97 -24.87 1.71
N ASN A 109 -20.30 -24.07 0.91
CA ASN A 109 -20.49 -23.66 -0.48
C ASN A 109 -21.21 -22.34 -0.76
N ALA A 110 -22.29 -21.94 -0.10
CA ALA A 110 -22.95 -20.66 -0.37
C ALA A 110 -22.19 -19.46 0.25
N SER A 111 -21.38 -19.70 1.28
CA SER A 111 -20.58 -18.67 1.97
C SER A 111 -19.24 -18.37 1.29
N ALA A 112 -18.71 -19.30 0.49
CA ALA A 112 -17.51 -19.08 -0.30
C ALA A 112 -17.78 -18.09 -1.44
N ASP A 113 -18.88 -18.26 -2.16
CA ASP A 113 -19.30 -17.38 -3.25
C ASP A 113 -19.65 -15.97 -2.76
N LEU A 114 -20.25 -15.84 -1.55
CA LEU A 114 -20.53 -14.53 -0.96
C LEU A 114 -19.25 -13.86 -0.41
N ALA A 115 -18.33 -14.64 0.16
CA ALA A 115 -17.07 -14.15 0.66
C ALA A 115 -16.15 -13.66 -0.47
N GLU A 116 -16.20 -14.33 -1.62
CA GLU A 116 -15.49 -13.95 -2.83
C GLU A 116 -16.09 -12.68 -3.46
N ALA A 117 -17.41 -12.51 -3.42
CA ALA A 117 -18.11 -11.31 -3.85
C ALA A 117 -17.86 -10.10 -2.94
N VAL A 118 -17.63 -10.30 -1.64
CA VAL A 118 -17.41 -9.22 -0.65
C VAL A 118 -15.91 -8.89 -0.49
N SER A 119 -15.01 -9.80 -0.83
CA SER A 119 -13.55 -9.58 -0.71
C SER A 119 -12.93 -8.71 -1.81
N GLY A 120 -13.72 -7.85 -2.46
CA GLY A 120 -13.22 -6.75 -3.29
C GLY A 120 -12.66 -7.12 -4.66
N SER A 121 -12.53 -8.37 -5.01
CA SER A 121 -12.39 -8.79 -6.40
C SER A 121 -13.81 -8.83 -7.00
N GLY A 122 -14.27 -7.65 -7.42
CA GLY A 122 -15.56 -7.50 -8.09
C GLY A 122 -15.73 -8.55 -9.17
N VAL A 123 -16.98 -8.99 -9.35
CA VAL A 123 -17.50 -9.92 -10.36
C VAL A 123 -16.35 -10.66 -11.04
N GLY A 124 -16.09 -11.91 -10.59
CA GLY A 124 -14.83 -12.62 -10.77
C GLY A 124 -14.13 -12.29 -12.09
N LEU A 125 -12.92 -11.79 -11.99
CA LEU A 125 -12.06 -11.57 -13.16
C LEU A 125 -12.09 -12.79 -14.08
N GLU A 126 -12.25 -13.98 -13.52
CA GLU A 126 -12.44 -15.24 -14.22
C GLU A 126 -13.66 -15.25 -15.17
N TYR A 127 -14.77 -14.61 -14.77
CA TYR A 127 -15.93 -14.46 -15.66
C TYR A 127 -15.61 -13.58 -16.88
N TYR A 128 -14.88 -12.48 -16.66
CA TYR A 128 -14.41 -11.64 -17.78
C TYR A 128 -13.35 -12.34 -18.64
N PHE A 129 -12.48 -13.14 -18.02
CA PHE A 129 -11.53 -13.97 -18.74
C PHE A 129 -12.22 -14.96 -19.67
N GLN A 130 -13.24 -15.66 -19.20
CA GLN A 130 -14.03 -16.56 -20.02
C GLN A 130 -14.78 -15.81 -21.13
N MET A 131 -15.45 -14.72 -20.79
CA MET A 131 -16.20 -13.91 -21.76
C MET A 131 -15.30 -13.33 -22.87
N PHE A 132 -14.11 -12.81 -22.52
CA PHE A 132 -13.15 -12.29 -23.52
C PHE A 132 -12.44 -13.41 -24.29
N GLY A 133 -12.23 -14.58 -23.67
CA GLY A 133 -11.74 -15.78 -24.32
C GLY A 133 -12.71 -16.30 -25.38
N ASP A 134 -14.00 -16.33 -25.07
CA ASP A 134 -15.08 -16.71 -25.99
C ASP A 134 -15.22 -15.75 -27.17
N LEU A 135 -14.84 -14.48 -27.00
CA LEU A 135 -14.75 -13.47 -28.06
C LEU A 135 -13.50 -13.61 -28.93
N GLY A 136 -12.64 -14.61 -28.67
CA GLY A 136 -11.43 -14.89 -29.47
C GLY A 136 -10.28 -13.91 -29.22
N MET A 137 -10.26 -13.19 -28.10
CA MET A 137 -9.15 -12.31 -27.75
C MET A 137 -7.90 -13.12 -27.38
N PRO A 138 -6.69 -12.70 -27.80
CA PRO A 138 -5.45 -13.34 -27.37
C PRO A 138 -5.29 -13.27 -25.84
N VAL A 139 -4.90 -14.38 -25.22
CA VAL A 139 -4.72 -14.49 -23.75
C VAL A 139 -3.80 -13.38 -23.20
N ILE A 140 -2.76 -13.01 -23.94
CA ILE A 140 -1.83 -11.92 -23.58
C ILE A 140 -2.55 -10.58 -23.39
N VAL A 141 -3.54 -10.27 -24.24
CA VAL A 141 -4.32 -9.02 -24.15
C VAL A 141 -5.22 -9.04 -22.93
N ILE A 142 -5.84 -10.19 -22.66
CA ILE A 142 -6.72 -10.39 -21.51
C ILE A 142 -5.92 -10.24 -20.22
N GLU A 143 -4.75 -10.88 -20.13
CA GLU A 143 -3.85 -10.81 -18.98
C GLU A 143 -3.35 -9.37 -18.74
N TYR A 144 -3.00 -8.64 -19.78
CA TYR A 144 -2.60 -7.24 -19.69
C TYR A 144 -3.73 -6.33 -19.18
N ILE A 145 -4.95 -6.50 -19.71
CA ILE A 145 -6.11 -5.73 -19.30
C ILE A 145 -6.46 -6.03 -17.84
N SER A 146 -6.48 -7.29 -17.43
CA SER A 146 -6.74 -7.69 -16.06
C SER A 146 -5.70 -7.13 -15.09
N GLY A 147 -4.43 -7.23 -15.45
CA GLY A 147 -3.34 -6.67 -14.65
C GLY A 147 -3.48 -5.16 -14.49
N ALA A 148 -3.89 -4.44 -15.54
CA ALA A 148 -4.15 -3.01 -15.47
C ALA A 148 -5.35 -2.67 -14.57
N VAL A 149 -6.45 -3.42 -14.68
CA VAL A 149 -7.65 -3.23 -13.85
C VAL A 149 -7.34 -3.49 -12.37
N ASN A 150 -6.63 -4.58 -12.06
CA ASN A 150 -6.20 -4.88 -10.69
C ASN A 150 -5.34 -3.75 -10.14
N ARG A 151 -4.35 -3.29 -10.90
CA ARG A 151 -3.47 -2.20 -10.47
C ARG A 151 -4.22 -0.90 -10.22
N ILE A 152 -5.23 -0.57 -11.04
CA ILE A 152 -6.09 0.60 -10.82
C ILE A 152 -6.89 0.42 -9.52
N SER A 153 -7.45 -0.76 -9.28
CA SER A 153 -8.16 -1.08 -8.04
C SER A 153 -7.27 -0.93 -6.81
N ASP A 154 -6.05 -1.47 -6.86
CA ASP A 154 -5.07 -1.37 -5.78
C ASP A 154 -4.70 0.10 -5.49
N ILE A 155 -4.47 0.91 -6.53
CA ILE A 155 -4.20 2.34 -6.40
C ILE A 155 -5.38 3.08 -5.75
N ILE A 156 -6.62 2.78 -6.14
CA ILE A 156 -7.81 3.39 -5.56
C ILE A 156 -7.95 3.01 -4.08
N ASN A 157 -7.78 1.74 -3.75
CA ASN A 157 -7.88 1.24 -2.38
C ASN A 157 -6.79 1.83 -1.48
N ALA A 158 -5.55 1.89 -1.98
CA ALA A 158 -4.42 2.45 -1.24
C ALA A 158 -4.47 3.99 -1.11
N SER A 159 -5.27 4.70 -1.92
CA SER A 159 -5.24 6.17 -1.96
C SER A 159 -6.12 6.87 -0.94
N GLY A 160 -6.92 6.15 -0.17
CA GLY A 160 -7.94 6.75 0.70
C GLY A 160 -7.38 7.72 1.75
N VAL A 161 -6.39 7.31 2.55
CA VAL A 161 -5.75 8.16 3.57
C VAL A 161 -4.99 9.31 2.92
N GLN A 162 -4.31 9.05 1.81
CA GLN A 162 -3.55 10.04 1.06
C GLN A 162 -4.43 11.17 0.53
N ILE A 163 -5.65 10.85 0.09
CA ILE A 163 -6.65 11.84 -0.33
C ILE A 163 -7.03 12.76 0.84
N ILE A 164 -7.22 12.21 2.04
CA ILE A 164 -7.54 13.00 3.24
C ILE A 164 -6.40 13.97 3.57
N ILE A 165 -5.15 13.49 3.56
CA ILE A 165 -3.96 14.31 3.82
C ILE A 165 -3.91 15.48 2.82
N PHE A 166 -4.14 15.22 1.53
CA PHE A 166 -4.14 16.28 0.52
C PHE A 166 -5.35 17.22 0.62
N ILE A 167 -6.54 16.73 1.01
CA ILE A 167 -7.69 17.60 1.27
C ILE A 167 -7.38 18.55 2.42
N ALA A 168 -6.78 18.06 3.51
CA ALA A 168 -6.36 18.89 4.64
C ALA A 168 -5.32 19.94 4.20
N ALA A 169 -4.34 19.54 3.41
CA ALA A 169 -3.34 20.42 2.83
C ALA A 169 -3.95 21.52 1.93
N LEU A 170 -4.91 21.15 1.07
CA LEU A 170 -5.60 22.12 0.21
C LEU A 170 -6.48 23.09 1.00
N GLN A 171 -7.04 22.64 2.13
CA GLN A 171 -7.86 23.48 3.01
C GLN A 171 -7.03 24.40 3.90
N SER A 172 -5.76 24.11 4.11
CA SER A 172 -4.85 24.99 4.87
C SER A 172 -4.37 26.21 4.07
N ILE A 173 -4.56 26.22 2.74
CA ILE A 173 -4.17 27.36 1.88
C ILE A 173 -5.11 28.53 2.16
N PRO A 174 -4.59 29.73 2.55
CA PRO A 174 -5.40 30.90 2.80
C PRO A 174 -6.20 31.32 1.55
N GLY A 175 -7.50 31.61 1.72
CA GLY A 175 -8.38 32.05 0.63
C GLY A 175 -7.90 33.32 -0.07
N SER A 176 -7.24 34.22 0.66
CA SER A 176 -6.64 35.43 0.15
C SER A 176 -5.65 35.20 -1.01
N MET A 177 -4.93 34.08 -1.01
CA MET A 177 -4.01 33.73 -2.10
C MET A 177 -4.76 33.50 -3.42
N TYR A 178 -5.93 32.89 -3.36
CA TYR A 178 -6.78 32.67 -4.51
C TYR A 178 -7.47 33.95 -4.97
N GLU A 179 -7.81 34.85 -4.02
CA GLU A 179 -8.38 36.17 -4.34
C GLU A 179 -7.40 37.04 -5.06
N VAL A 180 -6.13 37.09 -4.59
CA VAL A 180 -5.05 37.84 -5.27
C VAL A 180 -4.82 37.29 -6.69
N ALA A 181 -4.71 35.97 -6.85
CA ALA A 181 -4.54 35.36 -8.16
C ALA A 181 -5.70 35.72 -9.12
N LYS A 182 -6.92 35.79 -8.59
CA LYS A 182 -8.11 36.16 -9.38
C LYS A 182 -8.09 37.65 -9.75
N ILE A 183 -7.64 38.55 -8.87
CA ILE A 183 -7.50 39.99 -9.15
C ILE A 183 -6.44 40.24 -10.23
N GLU A 184 -5.35 39.44 -10.21
CA GLU A 184 -4.30 39.47 -11.22
C GLU A 184 -4.72 38.84 -12.56
N GLY A 185 -5.96 38.30 -12.66
CA GLY A 185 -6.48 37.72 -13.88
C GLY A 185 -5.94 36.32 -14.18
N ALA A 186 -5.36 35.64 -13.21
CA ALA A 186 -4.82 34.28 -13.39
C ALA A 186 -5.92 33.29 -13.74
N THR A 187 -5.66 32.47 -14.75
CA THR A 187 -6.52 31.33 -15.12
C THR A 187 -6.46 30.23 -14.03
N GLY A 188 -7.46 29.33 -14.03
CA GLY A 188 -7.46 28.20 -13.08
C GLY A 188 -6.20 27.31 -13.18
N TYR A 189 -5.63 27.19 -14.38
CA TYR A 189 -4.38 26.45 -14.62
C TYR A 189 -3.18 27.18 -14.00
N GLU A 190 -3.08 28.50 -14.20
CA GLU A 190 -2.02 29.31 -13.60
C GLU A 190 -2.12 29.36 -12.09
N THR A 191 -3.32 29.50 -11.53
CA THR A 191 -3.58 29.44 -10.10
C THR A 191 -3.16 28.09 -9.52
N PHE A 192 -3.42 26.98 -10.22
CA PHE A 192 -2.97 25.67 -9.78
C PHE A 192 -1.44 25.59 -9.71
N TRP A 193 -0.73 25.92 -10.78
CA TRP A 193 0.72 25.75 -10.83
C TRP A 193 1.51 26.81 -10.03
N LYS A 194 0.99 28.04 -9.91
CA LYS A 194 1.68 29.14 -9.23
C LYS A 194 1.30 29.29 -7.75
N VAL A 195 0.11 28.82 -7.34
CA VAL A 195 -0.39 28.98 -5.97
C VAL A 195 -0.60 27.60 -5.32
N THR A 196 -1.52 26.80 -5.86
CA THR A 196 -1.94 25.56 -5.21
C THR A 196 -0.82 24.54 -5.08
N PHE A 197 -0.16 24.23 -6.18
CA PHE A 197 0.89 23.20 -6.21
C PHE A 197 2.09 23.53 -5.31
N PRO A 198 2.68 24.76 -5.34
CA PRO A 198 3.77 25.10 -4.44
C PRO A 198 3.37 25.04 -2.96
N MET A 199 2.15 25.47 -2.61
CA MET A 199 1.66 25.43 -1.23
C MET A 199 1.40 24.01 -0.71
N VAL A 200 1.08 23.07 -1.60
CA VAL A 200 0.87 21.64 -1.25
C VAL A 200 2.19 20.85 -1.21
N LEU A 201 3.26 21.35 -1.85
CA LEU A 201 4.56 20.66 -1.93
C LEU A 201 5.08 20.12 -0.57
N PRO A 202 5.04 20.86 0.55
CA PRO A 202 5.48 20.33 1.83
C PRO A 202 4.68 19.11 2.28
N HIS A 203 3.38 19.06 1.98
CA HIS A 203 2.49 17.95 2.31
C HIS A 203 2.68 16.74 1.39
N ILE A 204 3.26 16.93 0.20
CA ILE A 204 3.63 15.80 -0.67
C ILE A 204 4.67 14.91 0.02
N ILE A 205 5.63 15.50 0.76
CA ILE A 205 6.63 14.72 1.50
C ILE A 205 5.94 13.83 2.55
N THR A 206 5.05 14.41 3.34
CA THR A 206 4.29 13.66 4.36
C THR A 206 3.49 12.53 3.73
N ASN A 207 2.83 12.81 2.59
CA ASN A 207 2.03 11.83 1.88
C ASN A 207 2.89 10.70 1.30
N VAL A 208 4.02 11.03 0.67
CA VAL A 208 4.96 10.04 0.12
C VAL A 208 5.54 9.16 1.23
N VAL A 209 5.93 9.73 2.37
CA VAL A 209 6.40 8.95 3.52
C VAL A 209 5.34 7.97 3.98
N TYR A 210 4.11 8.44 4.15
CA TYR A 210 2.98 7.58 4.52
C TYR A 210 2.77 6.47 3.49
N THR A 211 2.71 6.80 2.20
CA THR A 211 2.48 5.83 1.12
C THR A 211 3.58 4.77 1.04
N VAL A 212 4.85 5.14 1.23
CA VAL A 212 5.96 4.17 1.24
C VAL A 212 5.83 3.20 2.41
N VAL A 213 5.49 3.71 3.61
CA VAL A 213 5.31 2.86 4.81
C VAL A 213 4.12 1.92 4.65
N ASP A 214 3.02 2.43 4.13
CA ASP A 214 1.78 1.70 3.88
C ASP A 214 2.00 0.59 2.83
N SER A 215 2.55 0.93 1.66
CA SER A 215 2.90 -0.04 0.61
C SER A 215 3.91 -1.10 1.08
N PHE A 216 4.78 -0.75 2.03
CA PHE A 216 5.70 -1.71 2.60
C PHE A 216 4.99 -2.68 3.55
N ALA A 217 4.08 -2.19 4.40
CA ALA A 217 3.33 -3.00 5.34
C ALA A 217 2.49 -4.08 4.65
N GLU A 218 1.94 -3.77 3.47
CA GLU A 218 1.13 -4.68 2.64
C GLU A 218 1.97 -5.44 1.59
N SER A 219 3.30 -5.41 1.66
CA SER A 219 4.16 -6.02 0.66
C SER A 219 4.27 -7.53 0.79
N ASN A 220 4.44 -8.22 -0.34
CA ASN A 220 4.67 -9.67 -0.40
C ASN A 220 5.90 -10.12 0.42
N VAL A 221 6.85 -9.21 0.71
CA VAL A 221 8.01 -9.51 1.55
C VAL A 221 7.58 -9.69 3.01
N VAL A 222 6.66 -8.85 3.48
CA VAL A 222 6.11 -8.96 4.85
C VAL A 222 5.32 -10.25 4.98
N ASP A 223 4.50 -10.60 3.97
CA ASP A 223 3.76 -11.87 3.94
C ASP A 223 4.70 -13.08 3.94
N LEU A 224 5.79 -13.02 3.15
CA LEU A 224 6.78 -14.09 3.12
C LEU A 224 7.47 -14.25 4.48
N ALA A 225 7.85 -13.13 5.12
CA ALA A 225 8.44 -13.15 6.45
C ALA A 225 7.47 -13.71 7.50
N TYR A 226 6.18 -13.34 7.41
CA TYR A 226 5.13 -13.86 8.28
C TYR A 226 4.95 -15.38 8.11
N LYS A 227 4.82 -15.87 6.87
CA LYS A 227 4.71 -17.29 6.57
C LYS A 227 5.93 -18.06 7.08
N THR A 228 7.13 -17.55 6.85
CA THR A 228 8.38 -18.16 7.33
C THR A 228 8.42 -18.26 8.86
N ALA A 229 7.89 -17.25 9.58
CA ALA A 229 7.83 -17.29 11.04
C ALA A 229 6.80 -18.31 11.57
N PHE A 230 5.56 -18.23 11.08
CA PHE A 230 4.42 -18.89 11.70
C PHE A 230 4.01 -20.20 11.02
N THR A 231 4.33 -20.38 9.74
CA THR A 231 4.06 -21.65 9.03
C THR A 231 5.28 -22.55 9.06
N ASP A 232 6.47 -22.00 8.77
CA ASP A 232 7.72 -22.78 8.73
C ASP A 232 8.41 -22.85 10.10
N ASN A 233 7.91 -22.13 11.11
CA ASN A 233 8.48 -21.99 12.46
C ASN A 233 9.94 -21.53 12.48
N ASN A 234 10.39 -20.81 11.45
CA ASN A 234 11.75 -20.32 11.31
C ASN A 234 11.84 -18.81 11.65
N TYR A 235 11.84 -18.53 12.95
CA TYR A 235 11.86 -17.14 13.45
C TYR A 235 13.17 -16.41 13.16
N GLY A 236 14.30 -17.13 13.09
CA GLY A 236 15.59 -16.55 12.77
C GLY A 236 15.63 -15.99 11.35
N LEU A 237 15.20 -16.80 10.37
CA LEU A 237 15.13 -16.42 8.96
C LEU A 237 14.10 -15.32 8.72
N SER A 238 12.91 -15.42 9.30
CA SER A 238 11.88 -14.39 9.24
C SER A 238 12.37 -13.04 9.77
N SER A 239 13.12 -13.05 10.89
CA SER A 239 13.71 -11.83 11.46
C SER A 239 14.74 -11.19 10.51
N VAL A 240 15.52 -11.99 9.78
CA VAL A 240 16.43 -11.47 8.74
C VAL A 240 15.64 -10.83 7.60
N MET A 241 14.63 -11.52 7.08
CA MET A 241 13.79 -11.00 6.00
C MET A 241 13.16 -9.66 6.38
N SER A 242 12.60 -9.56 7.59
CA SER A 242 12.00 -8.33 8.11
C SER A 242 13.03 -7.21 8.32
N LEU A 243 14.21 -7.51 8.84
CA LEU A 243 15.27 -6.51 9.04
C LEU A 243 15.79 -5.97 7.71
N VAL A 244 16.13 -6.87 6.78
CA VAL A 244 16.64 -6.48 5.46
C VAL A 244 15.63 -5.61 4.72
N SER A 245 14.38 -6.02 4.68
CA SER A 245 13.32 -5.27 4.00
C SER A 245 13.06 -3.92 4.67
N THR A 246 13.07 -3.83 5.99
CA THR A 246 12.96 -2.56 6.73
C THR A 246 14.13 -1.62 6.41
N VAL A 247 15.37 -2.13 6.39
CA VAL A 247 16.56 -1.33 6.05
C VAL A 247 16.46 -0.80 4.61
N VAL A 248 16.05 -1.63 3.65
CA VAL A 248 15.86 -1.22 2.26
C VAL A 248 14.80 -0.12 2.16
N THR A 249 13.67 -0.28 2.84
CA THR A 249 12.59 0.72 2.85
C THR A 249 13.05 2.04 3.48
N CYS A 250 13.79 2.00 4.59
CA CYS A 250 14.37 3.20 5.20
C CYS A 250 15.34 3.92 4.26
N LEU A 251 16.19 3.18 3.53
CA LEU A 251 17.08 3.76 2.54
C LEU A 251 16.31 4.45 1.40
N ILE A 252 15.26 3.80 0.89
CA ILE A 252 14.38 4.39 -0.13
C ILE A 252 13.72 5.67 0.40
N LEU A 253 13.17 5.65 1.62
CA LEU A 253 12.58 6.82 2.27
C LEU A 253 13.58 7.99 2.36
N ILE A 254 14.80 7.74 2.82
CA ILE A 254 15.84 8.76 2.94
C ILE A 254 16.16 9.37 1.56
N LEU A 255 16.31 8.53 0.53
CA LEU A 255 16.60 8.98 -0.83
C LEU A 255 15.46 9.82 -1.40
N VAL A 256 14.22 9.34 -1.28
CA VAL A 256 13.03 10.04 -1.79
C VAL A 256 12.81 11.36 -1.07
N CYS A 257 12.90 11.37 0.28
CA CYS A 257 12.76 12.59 1.07
C CYS A 257 13.83 13.62 0.70
N ARG A 258 15.09 13.21 0.57
CA ARG A 258 16.17 14.12 0.14
C ARG A 258 15.95 14.69 -1.25
N PHE A 259 15.46 13.88 -2.18
CA PHE A 259 15.17 14.31 -3.54
C PHE A 259 14.05 15.37 -3.57
N ILE A 260 12.96 15.13 -2.84
CA ILE A 260 11.81 16.04 -2.79
C ILE A 260 12.19 17.33 -2.03
N GLN A 261 12.88 17.23 -0.88
CA GLN A 261 13.29 18.40 -0.08
C GLN A 261 14.14 19.40 -0.86
N LYS A 262 15.02 18.94 -1.74
CA LYS A 262 15.83 19.82 -2.61
C LYS A 262 14.99 20.69 -3.54
N ARG A 263 13.75 20.32 -3.81
CA ARG A 263 12.83 21.04 -4.71
C ARG A 263 11.68 21.75 -3.99
N THR A 264 11.58 21.57 -2.68
CA THR A 264 10.53 22.16 -1.85
C THR A 264 11.04 23.48 -1.27
N PHE A 265 10.37 24.58 -1.59
CA PHE A 265 10.58 25.84 -0.93
C PHE A 265 9.74 25.88 0.34
N TYR A 266 10.38 25.99 1.49
CA TYR A 266 9.68 26.30 2.74
C TYR A 266 9.48 27.80 2.80
N TYR A 267 8.25 28.27 2.83
CA TYR A 267 7.91 29.63 3.22
C TYR A 267 8.12 29.74 4.74
N ASN A 268 9.23 30.34 5.14
CA ASN A 268 9.45 30.83 6.50
C ASN A 268 8.91 32.24 6.63
#